data_d7ade0894626b08db5d493537ce89b2b
#
_entry.id   d7ade0894626b08db5d493537ce89b2b
#
_cell.length_a   1.000
_cell.length_b   1.000
_cell.length_c   1.000
_cell.angle_alpha   90.00
_cell.angle_beta   90.00
_cell.angle_gamma   90.00
#
_symmetry.space_group_name_H-M   'P 1'
#
loop_
_entity.id
_entity.type
_entity.pdbx_description
1 polymer ?
#
loop_
_entity_poly.entity_id
_entity_poly.type
_entity_poly.pdbx_seq_one_letter_code
_entity_poly.pdbx_strand_id
1 'polypeptide(L)'
;MNNWKKKFIIIWSGQLYYDKFFLPISILSSSIAQFSIVLWISLKTGSAEVLSFAMIAALLPQALLGAFAGVYVDRWNRKWTVIGADSFVALCSGVIALLFYLDVVELWHIYILLALRSIGGSFHSPAMKSSIPLLAPEKELTRIAGINQAIQSICNIGGPALGAVLLLAFDMSVVMLLDVAGAIIACTSLLFVYIPNPKKENLSAKSVLNDMRDGFHVIMRNRGVSWVMVTEILITFFVLPIVALMPLMTLHTFSGTAYQISLIETLFGAGMLAGGALLGIWNPKIRKILMIAFSYAVLGLALAICGMLPGNGYVFFAILTVVQGLIVPFLSGPFTALLQTQFKPIYLGRVFSLFDSISLFPSIIGLLVTSFVADSLGIGNIFIYCGFAIVLTAILMMCIPSVRNLEKEEIRKKK
;
A
#
# COMPACT_ATOMS: atom_id res chain seq x y z
N MET A 1 -7.33 -43.82 4.23
CA MET A 1 -7.13 -42.34 4.12
C MET A 1 -6.56 -42.08 2.74
N ASN A 2 -7.38 -41.54 1.80
CA ASN A 2 -7.03 -41.43 0.38
C ASN A 2 -5.73 -40.66 0.14
N ASN A 3 -4.91 -41.12 -0.79
CA ASN A 3 -3.62 -40.49 -1.20
C ASN A 3 -3.75 -38.97 -1.50
N TRP A 4 -4.92 -38.52 -1.93
CA TRP A 4 -5.27 -37.10 -2.15
C TRP A 4 -5.31 -36.29 -0.85
N LYS A 5 -5.84 -36.82 0.26
CA LYS A 5 -5.88 -36.15 1.55
C LYS A 5 -4.48 -36.00 2.13
N LYS A 6 -3.60 -36.98 1.99
CA LYS A 6 -2.19 -36.87 2.43
C LYS A 6 -1.40 -35.84 1.61
N LYS A 7 -1.55 -35.84 0.28
CA LYS A 7 -0.93 -34.81 -0.58
C LYS A 7 -1.44 -33.39 -0.24
N PHE A 8 -2.75 -33.26 -0.01
CA PHE A 8 -3.36 -31.98 0.35
C PHE A 8 -2.87 -31.46 1.70
N ILE A 9 -2.73 -32.32 2.71
CA ILE A 9 -2.19 -31.95 4.04
C ILE A 9 -0.72 -31.52 3.94
N ILE A 10 0.11 -32.20 3.14
CA ILE A 10 1.52 -31.86 2.94
C ILE A 10 1.67 -30.53 2.19
N ILE A 11 0.88 -30.29 1.15
CA ILE A 11 0.87 -29.03 0.40
C ILE A 11 0.43 -27.88 1.32
N TRP A 12 -0.64 -28.10 2.09
CA TRP A 12 -1.20 -27.10 2.98
C TRP A 12 -0.28 -26.79 4.17
N SER A 13 0.39 -27.80 4.76
CA SER A 13 1.38 -27.57 5.80
C SER A 13 2.61 -26.81 5.31
N GLY A 14 3.13 -27.12 4.12
CA GLY A 14 4.24 -26.39 3.50
C GLY A 14 3.89 -24.94 3.20
N GLN A 15 2.68 -24.68 2.69
CA GLN A 15 2.17 -23.33 2.44
C GLN A 15 1.99 -22.53 3.74
N LEU A 16 1.43 -23.13 4.79
CA LEU A 16 1.27 -22.50 6.09
C LEU A 16 2.61 -22.11 6.71
N TYR A 17 3.66 -22.90 6.49
CA TYR A 17 5.04 -22.57 6.91
C TYR A 17 5.61 -21.42 6.09
N TYR A 18 5.40 -21.40 4.76
CA TYR A 18 5.84 -20.31 3.91
C TYR A 18 5.16 -18.99 4.30
N ASP A 19 3.82 -18.98 4.39
CA ASP A 19 3.04 -17.78 4.71
C ASP A 19 3.31 -17.27 6.14
N LYS A 20 3.62 -18.16 7.10
CA LYS A 20 3.84 -17.76 8.49
C LYS A 20 5.24 -17.29 8.80
N PHE A 21 6.27 -17.83 8.14
CA PHE A 21 7.66 -17.61 8.54
C PHE A 21 8.50 -16.91 7.46
N PHE A 22 8.38 -17.28 6.21
CA PHE A 22 9.31 -16.83 5.17
C PHE A 22 8.81 -15.60 4.41
N LEU A 23 7.51 -15.52 4.14
CA LEU A 23 6.90 -14.35 3.52
C LEU A 23 7.04 -13.09 4.38
N PRO A 24 6.80 -13.12 5.71
CA PRO A 24 7.03 -11.96 6.58
C PRO A 24 8.47 -11.46 6.57
N ILE A 25 9.47 -12.35 6.45
CA ILE A 25 10.88 -11.96 6.41
C ILE A 25 11.16 -11.14 5.15
N SER A 26 10.71 -11.61 3.98
CA SER A 26 10.89 -10.87 2.71
C SER A 26 10.16 -9.54 2.73
N ILE A 27 8.91 -9.50 3.19
CA ILE A 27 8.14 -8.25 3.26
C ILE A 27 8.80 -7.26 4.22
N LEU A 28 9.25 -7.74 5.39
CA LEU A 28 9.89 -6.89 6.38
C LEU A 28 11.22 -6.35 5.88
N SER A 29 12.08 -7.18 5.27
CA SER A 29 13.37 -6.72 4.72
C SER A 29 13.17 -5.71 3.60
N SER A 30 12.19 -5.92 2.72
CA SER A 30 11.85 -4.95 1.66
C SER A 30 11.26 -3.65 2.22
N SER A 31 10.47 -3.73 3.31
CA SER A 31 9.95 -2.56 4.01
C SER A 31 11.07 -1.74 4.68
N ILE A 32 12.03 -2.42 5.32
CA ILE A 32 13.24 -1.81 5.88
C ILE A 32 14.04 -1.10 4.78
N ALA A 33 14.32 -1.78 3.67
CA ALA A 33 15.08 -1.23 2.57
C ALA A 33 14.39 0.00 1.94
N GLN A 34 13.08 -0.09 1.72
CA GLN A 34 12.28 1.01 1.15
C GLN A 34 12.31 2.25 2.05
N PHE A 35 12.07 2.06 3.35
CA PHE A 35 12.11 3.17 4.32
C PHE A 35 13.53 3.76 4.43
N SER A 36 14.56 2.91 4.45
CA SER A 36 15.96 3.35 4.54
C SER A 36 16.36 4.22 3.34
N ILE A 37 15.90 3.89 2.13
CA ILE A 37 16.12 4.74 0.95
C ILE A 37 15.45 6.10 1.12
N VAL A 38 14.18 6.14 1.54
CA VAL A 38 13.43 7.36 1.79
C VAL A 38 14.12 8.22 2.85
N LEU A 39 14.53 7.60 3.95
CA LEU A 39 15.22 8.28 5.05
C LEU A 39 16.58 8.84 4.60
N TRP A 40 17.38 8.04 3.87
CA TRP A 40 18.67 8.49 3.33
C TRP A 40 18.51 9.69 2.38
N ILE A 41 17.53 9.64 1.44
CA ILE A 41 17.23 10.76 0.54
C ILE A 41 16.86 12.01 1.36
N SER A 42 15.98 11.85 2.34
CA SER A 42 15.50 12.94 3.18
C SER A 42 16.63 13.61 3.96
N LEU A 43 17.52 12.81 4.56
CA LEU A 43 18.67 13.30 5.33
C LEU A 43 19.77 13.92 4.43
N LYS A 44 20.02 13.34 3.25
CA LYS A 44 21.06 13.80 2.34
C LYS A 44 20.69 15.09 1.60
N THR A 45 19.42 15.20 1.17
CA THR A 45 19.01 16.30 0.27
C THR A 45 18.16 17.35 0.95
N GLY A 46 17.33 16.97 1.91
CA GLY A 46 16.32 17.85 2.51
C GLY A 46 15.30 18.40 1.50
N SER A 47 15.30 17.90 0.25
CA SER A 47 14.52 18.44 -0.86
C SER A 47 13.21 17.66 -1.05
N ALA A 48 12.09 18.39 -1.03
CA ALA A 48 10.77 17.84 -1.34
C ALA A 48 10.69 17.38 -2.80
N GLU A 49 11.33 18.08 -3.71
CA GLU A 49 11.39 17.72 -5.13
C GLU A 49 12.05 16.37 -5.33
N VAL A 50 13.25 16.17 -4.79
CA VAL A 50 14.02 14.91 -4.89
C VAL A 50 13.24 13.75 -4.29
N LEU A 51 12.62 13.97 -3.12
CA LEU A 51 11.83 12.93 -2.45
C LEU A 51 10.57 12.57 -3.25
N SER A 52 9.89 13.58 -3.82
CA SER A 52 8.71 13.35 -4.68
C SER A 52 9.08 12.57 -5.94
N PHE A 53 10.19 12.89 -6.62
CA PHE A 53 10.67 12.13 -7.78
C PHE A 53 11.04 10.69 -7.43
N ALA A 54 11.63 10.45 -6.25
CA ALA A 54 11.91 9.09 -5.78
C ALA A 54 10.61 8.27 -5.57
N MET A 55 9.59 8.89 -4.99
CA MET A 55 8.27 8.25 -4.81
C MET A 55 7.58 8.00 -6.15
N ILE A 56 7.67 8.94 -7.11
CA ILE A 56 7.14 8.75 -8.48
C ILE A 56 7.87 7.58 -9.16
N ALA A 57 9.19 7.51 -9.08
CA ALA A 57 9.96 6.40 -9.63
C ALA A 57 9.55 5.05 -9.05
N ALA A 58 9.22 5.01 -7.75
CA ALA A 58 8.74 3.82 -7.07
C ALA A 58 7.29 3.42 -7.44
N LEU A 59 6.43 4.36 -7.85
CA LEU A 59 5.00 4.11 -8.07
C LEU A 59 4.60 4.06 -9.55
N LEU A 60 5.23 4.87 -10.40
CA LEU A 60 4.84 5.02 -11.81
C LEU A 60 4.90 3.71 -12.59
N PRO A 61 5.98 2.88 -12.51
CA PRO A 61 6.00 1.60 -13.20
C PRO A 61 4.88 0.67 -12.75
N GLN A 62 4.56 0.63 -11.46
CA GLN A 62 3.45 -0.17 -10.95
C GLN A 62 2.10 0.33 -11.44
N ALA A 63 1.87 1.63 -11.50
CA ALA A 63 0.65 2.22 -12.05
C ALA A 63 0.44 1.84 -13.52
N LEU A 64 1.52 1.92 -14.32
CA LEU A 64 1.47 1.62 -15.76
C LEU A 64 1.37 0.12 -16.05
N LEU A 65 2.14 -0.70 -15.34
CA LEU A 65 2.28 -2.13 -15.64
C LEU A 65 1.33 -3.01 -14.83
N GLY A 66 0.80 -2.55 -13.69
CA GLY A 66 0.02 -3.37 -12.77
C GLY A 66 -1.20 -4.04 -13.43
N ALA A 67 -1.93 -3.32 -14.27
CA ALA A 67 -3.07 -3.86 -15.01
C ALA A 67 -2.65 -4.94 -16.03
N PHE A 68 -1.50 -4.76 -16.69
CA PHE A 68 -0.97 -5.73 -17.66
C PHE A 68 -0.32 -6.92 -16.95
N ALA A 69 0.38 -6.68 -15.84
CA ALA A 69 1.06 -7.72 -15.08
C ALA A 69 0.09 -8.81 -14.60
N GLY A 70 -1.11 -8.44 -14.15
CA GLY A 70 -2.15 -9.41 -13.76
C GLY A 70 -2.50 -10.39 -14.88
N VAL A 71 -2.56 -9.91 -16.12
CA VAL A 71 -2.86 -10.74 -17.30
C VAL A 71 -1.75 -11.74 -17.59
N TYR A 72 -0.50 -11.29 -17.52
CA TYR A 72 0.65 -12.17 -17.74
C TYR A 72 0.79 -13.19 -16.62
N VAL A 73 0.54 -12.79 -15.39
CA VAL A 73 0.55 -13.67 -14.21
C VAL A 73 -0.46 -14.81 -14.34
N ASP A 74 -1.66 -14.55 -14.89
CA ASP A 74 -2.66 -15.60 -15.12
C ASP A 74 -2.23 -16.64 -16.17
N ARG A 75 -1.32 -16.25 -17.07
CA ARG A 75 -0.78 -17.11 -18.16
C ARG A 75 0.51 -17.82 -17.79
N TRP A 76 1.30 -17.23 -16.90
CA TRP A 76 2.62 -17.73 -16.50
C TRP A 76 2.52 -18.70 -15.33
N ASN A 77 3.62 -19.41 -15.08
CA ASN A 77 3.74 -20.24 -13.88
C ASN A 77 3.89 -19.34 -12.66
N ARG A 78 2.88 -19.30 -11.81
CA ARG A 78 2.80 -18.38 -10.65
C ARG A 78 3.99 -18.50 -9.73
N LYS A 79 4.46 -19.73 -9.45
CA LYS A 79 5.65 -19.99 -8.63
C LYS A 79 6.90 -19.31 -9.20
N TRP A 80 7.16 -19.55 -10.48
CA TRP A 80 8.34 -18.98 -11.15
C TRP A 80 8.21 -17.46 -11.35
N THR A 81 7.00 -16.96 -11.48
CA THR A 81 6.76 -15.51 -11.55
C THR A 81 7.08 -14.82 -10.22
N VAL A 82 6.68 -15.41 -9.08
CA VAL A 82 7.03 -14.88 -7.76
C VAL A 82 8.55 -14.92 -7.54
N ILE A 83 9.19 -16.09 -7.79
CA ILE A 83 10.65 -16.25 -7.61
C ILE A 83 11.40 -15.28 -8.52
N GLY A 84 11.00 -15.15 -9.78
CA GLY A 84 11.64 -14.25 -10.75
C GLY A 84 11.51 -12.77 -10.35
N ALA A 85 10.33 -12.37 -9.89
CA ALA A 85 10.07 -11.01 -9.42
C ALA A 85 10.88 -10.68 -8.15
N ASP A 86 10.89 -11.55 -7.14
CA ASP A 86 11.70 -11.37 -5.93
C ASP A 86 13.20 -11.35 -6.24
N SER A 87 13.67 -12.26 -7.09
CA SER A 87 15.07 -12.30 -7.49
C SER A 87 15.47 -11.01 -8.23
N PHE A 88 14.59 -10.46 -9.06
CA PHE A 88 14.84 -9.21 -9.77
C PHE A 88 14.88 -8.01 -8.80
N VAL A 89 13.97 -7.95 -7.83
CA VAL A 89 13.99 -6.92 -6.78
C VAL A 89 15.26 -7.04 -5.93
N ALA A 90 15.66 -8.26 -5.54
CA ALA A 90 16.90 -8.51 -4.81
C ALA A 90 18.13 -8.10 -5.59
N LEU A 91 18.17 -8.35 -6.91
CA LEU A 91 19.26 -7.90 -7.78
C LEU A 91 19.37 -6.36 -7.76
N CYS A 92 18.26 -5.65 -7.89
CA CYS A 92 18.25 -4.19 -7.78
C CYS A 92 18.78 -3.71 -6.42
N SER A 93 18.37 -4.36 -5.32
CA SER A 93 18.87 -4.05 -3.97
C SER A 93 20.36 -4.33 -3.83
N GLY A 94 20.84 -5.42 -4.42
CA GLY A 94 22.27 -5.75 -4.48
C GLY A 94 23.09 -4.72 -5.26
N VAL A 95 22.55 -4.21 -6.38
CA VAL A 95 23.18 -3.11 -7.13
C VAL A 95 23.21 -1.83 -6.28
N ILE A 96 22.12 -1.48 -5.58
CA ILE A 96 22.13 -0.34 -4.65
C ILE A 96 23.20 -0.54 -3.59
N ALA A 97 23.27 -1.73 -2.96
CA ALA A 97 24.27 -2.04 -1.95
C ALA A 97 25.70 -1.85 -2.48
N LEU A 98 25.97 -2.33 -3.69
CA LEU A 98 27.27 -2.19 -4.33
C LEU A 98 27.63 -0.72 -4.60
N LEU A 99 26.69 0.09 -5.12
CA LEU A 99 26.90 1.51 -5.37
C LEU A 99 27.24 2.27 -4.07
N PHE A 100 26.56 1.94 -2.98
CA PHE A 100 26.88 2.52 -1.65
C PHE A 100 28.24 2.04 -1.14
N TYR A 101 28.56 0.76 -1.29
CA TYR A 101 29.84 0.21 -0.88
C TYR A 101 31.04 0.83 -1.63
N LEU A 102 30.85 1.15 -2.93
CA LEU A 102 31.87 1.78 -3.76
C LEU A 102 31.89 3.32 -3.60
N ASP A 103 30.99 3.88 -2.83
CA ASP A 103 30.79 5.33 -2.62
C ASP A 103 30.58 6.14 -3.91
N VAL A 104 29.96 5.49 -4.93
CA VAL A 104 29.66 6.10 -6.24
C VAL A 104 28.17 6.36 -6.44
N VAL A 105 27.36 6.30 -5.37
CA VAL A 105 25.93 6.46 -5.45
C VAL A 105 25.53 7.89 -5.77
N GLU A 106 24.70 8.07 -6.80
CA GLU A 106 24.04 9.32 -7.18
C GLU A 106 22.52 9.16 -7.19
N LEU A 107 21.78 10.27 -7.12
CA LEU A 107 20.31 10.25 -7.04
C LEU A 107 19.66 9.53 -8.24
N TRP A 108 20.19 9.73 -9.45
CA TRP A 108 19.63 9.08 -10.63
C TRP A 108 19.77 7.55 -10.61
N HIS A 109 20.82 7.01 -9.99
CA HIS A 109 20.94 5.56 -9.75
C HIS A 109 19.78 5.07 -8.90
N ILE A 110 19.46 5.80 -7.82
CA ILE A 110 18.36 5.46 -6.91
C ILE A 110 17.03 5.50 -7.66
N TYR A 111 16.75 6.54 -8.44
CA TYR A 111 15.49 6.64 -9.20
C TYR A 111 15.30 5.48 -10.16
N ILE A 112 16.34 5.12 -10.94
CA ILE A 112 16.27 3.99 -11.88
C ILE A 112 16.05 2.68 -11.13
N LEU A 113 16.78 2.44 -10.03
CA LEU A 113 16.69 1.19 -9.29
C LEU A 113 15.36 1.08 -8.53
N LEU A 114 14.79 2.18 -8.02
CA LEU A 114 13.43 2.20 -7.48
C LEU A 114 12.38 1.87 -8.56
N ALA A 115 12.51 2.43 -9.75
CA ALA A 115 11.63 2.12 -10.88
C ALA A 115 11.72 0.64 -11.28
N LEU A 116 12.93 0.08 -11.37
CA LEU A 116 13.15 -1.34 -11.65
C LEU A 116 12.56 -2.23 -10.54
N ARG A 117 12.76 -1.89 -9.26
CA ARG A 117 12.12 -2.60 -8.12
C ARG A 117 10.59 -2.58 -8.23
N SER A 118 10.02 -1.45 -8.62
CA SER A 118 8.59 -1.28 -8.83
C SER A 118 8.05 -2.18 -9.95
N ILE A 119 8.81 -2.36 -11.04
CA ILE A 119 8.47 -3.32 -12.10
C ILE A 119 8.39 -4.75 -11.52
N GLY A 120 9.40 -5.18 -10.76
CA GLY A 120 9.36 -6.48 -10.08
C GLY A 120 8.13 -6.64 -9.18
N GLY A 121 7.85 -5.64 -8.34
CA GLY A 121 6.69 -5.61 -7.45
C GLY A 121 5.35 -5.71 -8.19
N SER A 122 5.26 -5.14 -9.41
CA SER A 122 4.04 -5.20 -10.25
C SER A 122 3.64 -6.62 -10.62
N PHE A 123 4.59 -7.54 -10.76
CA PHE A 123 4.34 -8.95 -11.04
C PHE A 123 4.22 -9.80 -9.77
N HIS A 124 5.01 -9.48 -8.75
CA HIS A 124 5.03 -10.23 -7.49
C HIS A 124 3.66 -10.24 -6.79
N SER A 125 3.07 -9.06 -6.55
CA SER A 125 1.83 -8.91 -5.78
C SER A 125 0.64 -9.68 -6.40
N PRO A 126 0.30 -9.54 -7.70
CA PRO A 126 -0.80 -10.29 -8.28
C PRO A 126 -0.49 -11.80 -8.36
N ALA A 127 0.77 -12.21 -8.56
CA ALA A 127 1.15 -13.62 -8.57
C ALA A 127 0.93 -14.28 -7.21
N MET A 128 1.30 -13.61 -6.11
CA MET A 128 1.03 -14.08 -4.74
C MET A 128 -0.46 -14.14 -4.46
N LYS A 129 -1.20 -13.05 -4.65
CA LYS A 129 -2.64 -12.97 -4.38
C LYS A 129 -3.44 -14.04 -5.14
N SER A 130 -3.06 -14.30 -6.40
CA SER A 130 -3.74 -15.31 -7.22
C SER A 130 -3.35 -16.75 -6.88
N SER A 131 -2.23 -16.97 -6.20
CA SER A 131 -1.79 -18.31 -5.76
C SER A 131 -2.55 -18.80 -4.53
N ILE A 132 -2.96 -17.90 -3.64
CA ILE A 132 -3.63 -18.24 -2.36
C ILE A 132 -4.88 -19.13 -2.56
N PRO A 133 -5.84 -18.83 -3.46
CA PRO A 133 -7.02 -19.65 -3.63
C PRO A 133 -6.74 -21.05 -4.19
N LEU A 134 -5.58 -21.26 -4.82
CA LEU A 134 -5.17 -22.58 -5.33
C LEU A 134 -4.58 -23.49 -4.25
N LEU A 135 -4.16 -22.88 -3.14
CA LEU A 135 -3.40 -23.53 -2.08
C LEU A 135 -4.24 -23.74 -0.81
N ALA A 136 -5.27 -22.93 -0.62
CA ALA A 136 -6.10 -22.93 0.57
C ALA A 136 -7.56 -23.35 0.27
N PRO A 137 -8.21 -24.05 1.19
CA PRO A 137 -9.65 -24.30 1.11
C PRO A 137 -10.42 -22.97 1.19
N GLU A 138 -11.56 -22.87 0.49
CA GLU A 138 -12.42 -21.68 0.49
C GLU A 138 -12.75 -21.18 1.91
N LYS A 139 -12.95 -22.11 2.85
CA LYS A 139 -13.25 -21.84 4.26
C LYS A 139 -12.14 -21.05 4.98
N GLU A 140 -10.90 -21.19 4.55
CA GLU A 140 -9.73 -20.57 5.17
C GLU A 140 -9.30 -19.27 4.48
N LEU A 141 -9.83 -18.92 3.31
CA LEU A 141 -9.40 -17.76 2.52
C LEU A 141 -9.54 -16.45 3.31
N THR A 142 -10.64 -16.27 4.03
CA THR A 142 -10.85 -15.05 4.87
C THR A 142 -9.83 -14.99 6.00
N ARG A 143 -9.51 -16.13 6.62
CA ARG A 143 -8.50 -16.19 7.68
C ARG A 143 -7.11 -15.91 7.16
N ILE A 144 -6.74 -16.45 6.00
CA ILE A 144 -5.44 -16.20 5.35
C ILE A 144 -5.33 -14.73 4.94
N ALA A 145 -6.39 -14.15 4.38
CA ALA A 145 -6.43 -12.71 4.06
C ALA A 145 -6.20 -11.84 5.32
N GLY A 146 -6.83 -12.20 6.45
CA GLY A 146 -6.61 -11.55 7.73
C GLY A 146 -5.18 -11.67 8.25
N ILE A 147 -4.57 -12.86 8.14
CA ILE A 147 -3.17 -13.09 8.51
C ILE A 147 -2.23 -12.26 7.64
N ASN A 148 -2.44 -12.25 6.33
CA ASN A 148 -1.62 -11.45 5.41
C ASN A 148 -1.74 -9.96 5.69
N GLN A 149 -2.93 -9.47 6.01
CA GLN A 149 -3.12 -8.08 6.41
C GLN A 149 -2.39 -7.75 7.72
N ALA A 150 -2.43 -8.65 8.70
CA ALA A 150 -1.69 -8.48 9.95
C ALA A 150 -0.17 -8.45 9.72
N ILE A 151 0.35 -9.34 8.87
CA ILE A 151 1.77 -9.37 8.47
C ILE A 151 2.16 -8.05 7.81
N GLN A 152 1.39 -7.56 6.84
CA GLN A 152 1.62 -6.27 6.19
C GLN A 152 1.65 -5.12 7.19
N SER A 153 0.70 -5.09 8.13
CA SER A 153 0.65 -4.06 9.16
C SER A 153 1.89 -4.11 10.07
N ILE A 154 2.31 -5.30 10.50
CA ILE A 154 3.52 -5.48 11.32
C ILE A 154 4.77 -5.03 10.55
N CYS A 155 4.88 -5.36 9.26
CA CYS A 155 6.01 -4.96 8.42
C CYS A 155 6.04 -3.45 8.15
N ASN A 156 4.86 -2.84 7.98
CA ASN A 156 4.74 -1.39 7.79
C ASN A 156 5.14 -0.60 9.05
N ILE A 157 4.97 -1.18 10.24
CA ILE A 157 5.44 -0.60 11.50
C ILE A 157 6.92 -0.93 11.72
N GLY A 158 7.27 -2.19 11.56
CA GLY A 158 8.61 -2.69 11.82
C GLY A 158 9.66 -2.17 10.83
N GLY A 159 9.27 -1.95 9.58
CA GLY A 159 10.16 -1.42 8.55
C GLY A 159 10.80 -0.09 8.92
N PRO A 160 10.02 0.98 9.18
CA PRO A 160 10.54 2.26 9.63
C PRO A 160 11.32 2.18 10.95
N ALA A 161 10.80 1.47 11.93
CA ALA A 161 11.45 1.33 13.23
C ALA A 161 12.83 0.66 13.13
N LEU A 162 12.90 -0.48 12.45
CA LEU A 162 14.15 -1.20 12.24
C LEU A 162 15.06 -0.50 11.24
N GLY A 163 14.52 0.09 10.18
CA GLY A 163 15.27 0.81 9.16
C GLY A 163 16.08 1.96 9.74
N ALA A 164 15.47 2.77 10.62
CA ALA A 164 16.20 3.85 11.29
C ALA A 164 17.27 3.34 12.26
N VAL A 165 16.96 2.30 13.07
CA VAL A 165 17.95 1.72 13.98
C VAL A 165 19.13 1.11 13.21
N LEU A 166 18.85 0.41 12.12
CA LEU A 166 19.89 -0.20 11.30
C LEU A 166 20.77 0.84 10.61
N LEU A 167 20.20 1.95 10.12
CA LEU A 167 20.99 3.05 9.53
C LEU A 167 21.84 3.82 10.56
N LEU A 168 21.50 3.77 11.84
CA LEU A 168 22.34 4.31 12.90
C LEU A 168 23.52 3.38 13.25
N ALA A 169 23.37 2.07 13.05
CA ALA A 169 24.34 1.06 13.42
C ALA A 169 25.19 0.55 12.24
N PHE A 170 24.68 0.63 11.03
CA PHE A 170 25.28 0.05 9.83
C PHE A 170 25.18 1.01 8.63
N ASP A 171 26.10 0.85 7.68
CA ASP A 171 26.07 1.55 6.42
C ASP A 171 24.86 1.13 5.54
N MET A 172 24.41 2.01 4.67
CA MET A 172 23.31 1.74 3.75
C MET A 172 23.53 0.49 2.89
N SER A 173 24.78 0.17 2.54
CA SER A 173 25.15 -1.05 1.82
C SER A 173 24.73 -2.31 2.55
N VAL A 174 24.96 -2.37 3.87
CA VAL A 174 24.57 -3.52 4.71
C VAL A 174 23.05 -3.62 4.83
N VAL A 175 22.36 -2.49 5.00
CA VAL A 175 20.90 -2.46 5.06
C VAL A 175 20.27 -2.99 3.76
N MET A 176 20.82 -2.62 2.60
CA MET A 176 20.35 -3.15 1.32
C MET A 176 20.63 -4.64 1.15
N LEU A 177 21.74 -5.16 1.69
CA LEU A 177 22.03 -6.60 1.68
C LEU A 177 21.07 -7.42 2.55
N LEU A 178 20.43 -6.83 3.57
CA LEU A 178 19.36 -7.51 4.32
C LEU A 178 18.14 -7.82 3.43
N ASP A 179 17.80 -6.93 2.49
CA ASP A 179 16.72 -7.19 1.53
C ASP A 179 17.08 -8.34 0.58
N VAL A 180 18.33 -8.37 0.12
CA VAL A 180 18.85 -9.49 -0.69
C VAL A 180 18.78 -10.80 0.09
N ALA A 181 19.20 -10.81 1.36
CA ALA A 181 19.16 -11.99 2.20
C ALA A 181 17.71 -12.47 2.45
N GLY A 182 16.79 -11.53 2.73
CA GLY A 182 15.36 -11.82 2.88
C GLY A 182 14.74 -12.46 1.63
N ALA A 183 15.08 -11.93 0.45
CA ALA A 183 14.62 -12.47 -0.82
C ALA A 183 15.21 -13.87 -1.11
N ILE A 184 16.50 -14.11 -0.79
CA ILE A 184 17.12 -15.44 -0.94
C ILE A 184 16.40 -16.46 -0.05
N ILE A 185 16.12 -16.10 1.21
CA ILE A 185 15.38 -16.97 2.14
C ILE A 185 13.98 -17.28 1.59
N ALA A 186 13.25 -16.26 1.13
CA ALA A 186 11.90 -16.43 0.58
C ALA A 186 11.91 -17.27 -0.70
N CYS A 187 12.79 -16.97 -1.66
CA CYS A 187 12.89 -17.72 -2.90
C CYS A 187 13.28 -19.19 -2.65
N THR A 188 14.28 -19.42 -1.78
CA THR A 188 14.73 -20.77 -1.42
C THR A 188 13.58 -21.56 -0.77
N SER A 189 12.86 -20.97 0.17
CA SER A 189 11.72 -21.62 0.81
C SER A 189 10.58 -21.93 -0.18
N LEU A 190 10.32 -21.02 -1.13
CA LEU A 190 9.31 -21.22 -2.16
C LEU A 190 9.66 -22.35 -3.12
N LEU A 191 10.95 -22.69 -3.31
CA LEU A 191 11.35 -23.86 -4.12
C LEU A 191 10.77 -25.17 -3.57
N PHE A 192 10.60 -25.28 -2.26
CA PHE A 192 10.03 -26.46 -1.59
C PHE A 192 8.49 -26.48 -1.55
N VAL A 193 7.82 -25.38 -1.92
CA VAL A 193 6.36 -25.28 -1.95
C VAL A 193 5.86 -25.62 -3.36
N TYR A 194 4.87 -26.49 -3.45
CA TYR A 194 4.22 -26.80 -4.72
C TYR A 194 3.00 -25.89 -4.93
N ILE A 195 3.06 -25.02 -5.93
CA ILE A 195 1.94 -24.17 -6.37
C ILE A 195 1.35 -24.81 -7.63
N PRO A 196 0.09 -25.29 -7.58
CA PRO A 196 -0.55 -25.84 -8.78
C PRO A 196 -0.80 -24.72 -9.80
N ASN A 197 -0.50 -25.00 -11.07
CA ASN A 197 -0.88 -24.08 -12.14
C ASN A 197 -2.35 -24.36 -12.53
N PRO A 198 -3.18 -23.32 -12.70
CA PRO A 198 -4.49 -23.51 -13.31
C PRO A 198 -4.34 -24.09 -14.72
N LYS A 199 -5.29 -24.95 -15.12
CA LYS A 199 -5.35 -25.41 -16.51
C LYS A 199 -5.46 -24.19 -17.42
N LYS A 200 -4.61 -24.13 -18.45
CA LYS A 200 -4.67 -23.09 -19.46
C LYS A 200 -6.04 -23.16 -20.16
N GLU A 201 -6.99 -22.35 -19.72
CA GLU A 201 -8.09 -21.99 -20.60
C GLU A 201 -7.53 -21.03 -21.66
N ASN A 202 -7.91 -21.23 -22.93
CA ASN A 202 -7.49 -20.37 -24.04
C ASN A 202 -8.09 -18.97 -23.88
N LEU A 203 -7.54 -18.20 -22.96
CA LEU A 203 -7.86 -16.80 -22.79
C LEU A 203 -7.21 -16.02 -23.95
N SER A 204 -8.02 -15.67 -24.95
CA SER A 204 -7.58 -14.80 -26.03
C SER A 204 -7.25 -13.42 -25.48
N ALA A 205 -6.28 -12.72 -26.08
CA ALA A 205 -5.91 -11.34 -25.68
C ALA A 205 -7.14 -10.36 -25.71
N LYS A 206 -8.15 -10.66 -26.51
CA LYS A 206 -9.42 -9.93 -26.53
C LYS A 206 -10.22 -10.02 -25.22
N SER A 207 -10.04 -11.08 -24.44
CA SER A 207 -10.80 -11.31 -23.21
C SER A 207 -10.41 -10.31 -22.09
N VAL A 208 -9.17 -9.88 -21.99
CA VAL A 208 -8.69 -9.01 -20.90
C VAL A 208 -9.20 -7.58 -21.01
N LEU A 209 -9.11 -6.98 -22.20
CA LEU A 209 -9.65 -5.64 -22.43
C LEU A 209 -11.17 -5.64 -22.28
N ASN A 210 -11.85 -6.71 -22.70
CA ASN A 210 -13.27 -6.86 -22.47
C ASN A 210 -13.60 -7.04 -20.99
N ASP A 211 -12.84 -7.81 -20.25
CA ASP A 211 -13.00 -7.99 -18.80
C ASP A 211 -12.81 -6.67 -18.04
N MET A 212 -11.80 -5.86 -18.41
CA MET A 212 -11.60 -4.53 -17.85
C MET A 212 -12.76 -3.59 -18.21
N ARG A 213 -13.22 -3.62 -19.46
CA ARG A 213 -14.37 -2.83 -19.91
C ARG A 213 -15.66 -3.22 -19.17
N ASP A 214 -15.89 -4.51 -18.97
CA ASP A 214 -17.04 -5.01 -18.20
C ASP A 214 -16.97 -4.56 -16.74
N GLY A 215 -15.79 -4.66 -16.10
CA GLY A 215 -15.57 -4.12 -14.76
C GLY A 215 -15.87 -2.64 -14.66
N PHE A 216 -15.39 -1.84 -15.60
CA PHE A 216 -15.66 -0.41 -15.67
C PHE A 216 -17.16 -0.10 -15.86
N HIS A 217 -17.84 -0.83 -16.76
CA HIS A 217 -19.28 -0.66 -16.96
C HIS A 217 -20.09 -1.01 -15.71
N VAL A 218 -19.70 -2.07 -14.99
CA VAL A 218 -20.36 -2.47 -13.75
C VAL A 218 -20.22 -1.38 -12.68
N ILE A 219 -19.03 -0.75 -12.55
CA ILE A 219 -18.81 0.39 -11.66
C ILE A 219 -19.70 1.57 -12.06
N MET A 220 -19.64 1.99 -13.31
CA MET A 220 -20.38 3.18 -13.82
C MET A 220 -21.90 3.02 -13.74
N ARG A 221 -22.41 1.78 -13.76
CA ARG A 221 -23.85 1.50 -13.61
C ARG A 221 -24.35 1.81 -12.19
N ASN A 222 -23.49 1.74 -11.18
CA ASN A 222 -23.85 2.12 -9.81
C ASN A 222 -23.34 3.53 -9.49
N ARG A 223 -24.13 4.54 -9.82
CA ARG A 223 -23.76 5.96 -9.66
C ARG A 223 -23.27 6.30 -8.24
N GLY A 224 -23.88 5.73 -7.21
CA GLY A 224 -23.49 6.02 -5.83
C GLY A 224 -22.08 5.53 -5.52
N VAL A 225 -21.77 4.26 -5.87
CA VAL A 225 -20.42 3.68 -5.69
C VAL A 225 -19.40 4.39 -6.56
N SER A 226 -19.73 4.72 -7.83
CA SER A 226 -18.83 5.47 -8.70
C SER A 226 -18.39 6.79 -8.07
N TRP A 227 -19.32 7.55 -7.49
CA TRP A 227 -18.96 8.80 -6.80
C TRP A 227 -18.11 8.58 -5.55
N VAL A 228 -18.36 7.53 -4.77
CA VAL A 228 -17.50 7.18 -3.62
C VAL A 228 -16.08 6.85 -4.12
N MET A 229 -15.94 6.05 -5.19
CA MET A 229 -14.63 5.72 -5.77
C MET A 229 -13.92 6.96 -6.33
N VAL A 230 -14.63 7.86 -7.00
CA VAL A 230 -14.05 9.13 -7.49
C VAL A 230 -13.56 9.99 -6.33
N THR A 231 -14.34 10.04 -5.24
CA THR A 231 -13.94 10.76 -4.02
C THR A 231 -12.66 10.17 -3.42
N GLU A 232 -12.58 8.84 -3.32
CA GLU A 232 -11.40 8.11 -2.83
C GLU A 232 -10.16 8.44 -3.66
N ILE A 233 -10.30 8.38 -4.99
CA ILE A 233 -9.23 8.72 -5.94
C ILE A 233 -8.76 10.17 -5.76
N LEU A 234 -9.71 11.11 -5.59
CA LEU A 234 -9.38 12.52 -5.37
C LEU A 234 -8.67 12.73 -4.02
N ILE A 235 -9.09 12.03 -2.99
CA ILE A 235 -8.45 12.10 -1.67
C ILE A 235 -7.03 11.54 -1.73
N THR A 236 -6.81 10.43 -2.44
CA THR A 236 -5.48 9.86 -2.62
C THR A 236 -4.52 10.83 -3.32
N PHE A 237 -5.02 11.66 -4.23
CA PHE A 237 -4.26 12.76 -4.84
C PHE A 237 -3.70 13.73 -3.80
N PHE A 238 -4.45 14.03 -2.73
CA PHE A 238 -4.00 14.96 -1.67
C PHE A 238 -3.19 14.24 -0.58
N VAL A 239 -3.49 12.98 -0.28
CA VAL A 239 -2.84 12.24 0.83
C VAL A 239 -1.42 11.82 0.48
N LEU A 240 -1.18 11.32 -0.74
CA LEU A 240 0.13 10.74 -1.09
C LEU A 240 1.28 11.76 -1.03
N PRO A 241 1.13 13.02 -1.49
CA PRO A 241 2.13 14.05 -1.29
C PRO A 241 2.46 14.30 0.18
N ILE A 242 1.45 14.30 1.06
CA ILE A 242 1.66 14.50 2.49
C ILE A 242 2.46 13.33 3.08
N VAL A 243 2.12 12.09 2.72
CA VAL A 243 2.88 10.91 3.17
C VAL A 243 4.34 11.01 2.73
N ALA A 244 4.60 11.44 1.49
CA ALA A 244 5.95 11.64 0.98
C ALA A 244 6.71 12.75 1.74
N LEU A 245 6.03 13.80 2.18
CA LEU A 245 6.62 14.94 2.88
C LEU A 245 6.72 14.77 4.41
N MET A 246 6.15 13.71 5.00
CA MET A 246 6.22 13.46 6.46
C MET A 246 7.65 13.49 7.02
N PRO A 247 8.66 12.84 6.42
CA PRO A 247 10.04 12.93 6.89
C PRO A 247 10.59 14.35 6.87
N LEU A 248 10.30 15.11 5.80
CA LEU A 248 10.77 16.50 5.66
C LEU A 248 10.05 17.45 6.62
N MET A 249 8.76 17.22 6.91
CA MET A 249 8.04 17.96 7.95
C MET A 249 8.72 17.79 9.30
N THR A 250 9.15 16.58 9.64
CA THR A 250 9.89 16.29 10.87
C THR A 250 11.25 17.01 10.89
N LEU A 251 12.00 16.97 9.78
CA LEU A 251 13.33 17.59 9.70
C LEU A 251 13.27 19.11 9.72
N HIS A 252 12.45 19.71 8.84
CA HIS A 252 12.48 21.16 8.59
C HIS A 252 11.67 21.96 9.60
N THR A 253 10.46 21.46 9.96
CA THR A 253 9.58 22.21 10.86
C THR A 253 9.95 22.00 12.31
N PHE A 254 10.29 20.77 12.69
CA PHE A 254 10.56 20.42 14.09
C PHE A 254 12.05 20.23 14.40
N SER A 255 12.95 20.47 13.43
CA SER A 255 14.40 20.22 13.57
C SER A 255 14.71 18.83 14.09
N GLY A 256 13.91 17.83 13.64
CA GLY A 256 13.96 16.48 14.11
C GLY A 256 15.14 15.68 13.57
N THR A 257 15.38 14.52 14.16
CA THR A 257 16.43 13.57 13.80
C THR A 257 15.85 12.37 13.05
N ALA A 258 16.72 11.51 12.50
CA ALA A 258 16.33 10.24 11.91
C ALA A 258 15.49 9.37 12.86
N TYR A 259 15.82 9.37 14.16
CA TYR A 259 15.04 8.67 15.19
C TYR A 259 13.61 9.22 15.28
N GLN A 260 13.43 10.54 15.24
CA GLN A 260 12.11 11.17 15.31
C GLN A 260 11.27 10.90 14.05
N ILE A 261 11.88 10.84 12.86
CA ILE A 261 11.20 10.42 11.63
C ILE A 261 10.67 8.98 11.79
N SER A 262 11.53 8.07 12.22
CA SER A 262 11.14 6.67 12.44
C SER A 262 10.07 6.51 13.53
N LEU A 263 10.15 7.32 14.59
CA LEU A 263 9.14 7.32 15.65
C LEU A 263 7.76 7.73 15.11
N ILE A 264 7.69 8.75 14.26
CA ILE A 264 6.44 9.19 13.62
C ILE A 264 5.82 8.07 12.78
N GLU A 265 6.61 7.39 11.93
CA GLU A 265 6.14 6.28 11.12
C GLU A 265 5.67 5.09 11.99
N THR A 266 6.42 4.80 13.05
CA THR A 266 6.07 3.74 14.02
C THR A 266 4.77 4.06 14.75
N LEU A 267 4.56 5.31 15.17
CA LEU A 267 3.35 5.77 15.83
C LEU A 267 2.13 5.75 14.91
N PHE A 268 2.32 6.11 13.62
CA PHE A 268 1.27 5.94 12.61
C PHE A 268 0.84 4.47 12.49
N GLY A 269 1.80 3.56 12.35
CA GLY A 269 1.53 2.13 12.28
C GLY A 269 0.88 1.57 13.55
N ALA A 270 1.32 2.00 14.73
CA ALA A 270 0.70 1.62 16.02
C ALA A 270 -0.76 2.12 16.09
N GLY A 271 -1.02 3.34 15.61
CA GLY A 271 -2.37 3.87 15.44
C GLY A 271 -3.23 2.98 14.54
N MET A 272 -2.71 2.55 13.38
CA MET A 272 -3.42 1.65 12.47
C MET A 272 -3.79 0.31 13.12
N LEU A 273 -2.87 -0.29 13.88
CA LEU A 273 -3.16 -1.53 14.61
C LEU A 273 -4.25 -1.33 15.65
N ALA A 274 -4.16 -0.27 16.44
CA ALA A 274 -5.16 0.07 17.45
C ALA A 274 -6.54 0.34 16.81
N GLY A 275 -6.58 1.08 15.72
CA GLY A 275 -7.79 1.37 14.95
C GLY A 275 -8.43 0.11 14.36
N GLY A 276 -7.62 -0.79 13.79
CA GLY A 276 -8.09 -2.07 13.26
C GLY A 276 -8.67 -2.98 14.35
N ALA A 277 -7.98 -3.09 15.50
CA ALA A 277 -8.46 -3.83 16.66
C ALA A 277 -9.79 -3.24 17.19
N LEU A 278 -9.85 -1.91 17.34
CA LEU A 278 -11.03 -1.21 17.81
C LEU A 278 -12.22 -1.43 16.86
N LEU A 279 -12.03 -1.31 15.55
CA LEU A 279 -13.07 -1.56 14.56
C LEU A 279 -13.57 -3.02 14.61
N GLY A 280 -12.67 -3.98 14.80
CA GLY A 280 -13.00 -5.40 14.92
C GLY A 280 -13.84 -5.73 16.16
N ILE A 281 -13.53 -5.09 17.31
CA ILE A 281 -14.24 -5.30 18.58
C ILE A 281 -15.58 -4.56 18.60
N TRP A 282 -15.57 -3.29 18.16
CA TRP A 282 -16.74 -2.41 18.30
C TRP A 282 -17.88 -2.76 17.33
N ASN A 283 -17.54 -3.24 16.11
CA ASN A 283 -18.49 -3.57 15.06
C ASN A 283 -19.66 -2.55 14.95
N PRO A 284 -19.37 -1.27 14.66
CA PRO A 284 -20.34 -0.19 14.75
C PRO A 284 -21.49 -0.40 13.75
N LYS A 285 -22.73 -0.30 14.22
CA LYS A 285 -23.95 -0.36 13.40
C LYS A 285 -24.22 0.97 12.66
N ILE A 286 -23.18 1.76 12.43
CA ILE A 286 -23.24 3.04 11.71
C ILE A 286 -23.18 2.76 10.20
N ARG A 287 -23.84 3.60 9.41
CA ARG A 287 -23.77 3.53 7.94
C ARG A 287 -22.33 3.67 7.46
N LYS A 288 -21.89 2.77 6.59
CA LYS A 288 -20.51 2.74 6.06
C LYS A 288 -20.09 4.07 5.45
N ILE A 289 -20.98 4.70 4.68
CA ILE A 289 -20.74 6.02 4.06
C ILE A 289 -20.50 7.12 5.09
N LEU A 290 -21.24 7.12 6.20
CA LEU A 290 -21.03 8.09 7.28
C LEU A 290 -19.68 7.86 7.97
N MET A 291 -19.28 6.59 8.17
CA MET A 291 -17.97 6.26 8.73
C MET A 291 -16.85 6.74 7.82
N ILE A 292 -16.94 6.48 6.50
CA ILE A 292 -15.97 6.93 5.51
C ILE A 292 -15.86 8.47 5.53
N ALA A 293 -17.00 9.19 5.45
CA ALA A 293 -17.00 10.66 5.45
C ALA A 293 -16.43 11.25 6.73
N PHE A 294 -16.81 10.71 7.90
CA PHE A 294 -16.28 11.14 9.18
C PHE A 294 -14.78 10.88 9.29
N SER A 295 -14.32 9.70 8.83
CA SER A 295 -12.91 9.35 8.83
C SER A 295 -12.07 10.29 7.97
N TYR A 296 -12.55 10.68 6.79
CA TYR A 296 -11.89 11.69 5.97
C TYR A 296 -11.88 13.07 6.61
N ALA A 297 -12.96 13.48 7.25
CA ALA A 297 -13.01 14.75 7.95
C ALA A 297 -11.97 14.79 9.09
N VAL A 298 -11.89 13.73 9.91
CA VAL A 298 -10.89 13.63 10.97
C VAL A 298 -9.47 13.60 10.42
N LEU A 299 -9.21 12.80 9.37
CA LEU A 299 -7.91 12.71 8.73
C LEU A 299 -7.48 14.08 8.18
N GLY A 300 -8.34 14.74 7.41
CA GLY A 300 -8.04 16.05 6.82
C GLY A 300 -7.82 17.14 7.87
N LEU A 301 -8.63 17.17 8.94
CA LEU A 301 -8.43 18.11 10.05
C LEU A 301 -7.11 17.83 10.79
N ALA A 302 -6.79 16.57 11.08
CA ALA A 302 -5.53 16.22 11.72
C ALA A 302 -4.32 16.65 10.88
N LEU A 303 -4.37 16.46 9.55
CA LEU A 303 -3.33 16.91 8.63
C LEU A 303 -3.22 18.44 8.57
N ALA A 304 -4.35 19.16 8.49
CA ALA A 304 -4.34 20.61 8.50
C ALA A 304 -3.75 21.19 9.79
N ILE A 305 -4.12 20.60 10.95
CA ILE A 305 -3.56 20.99 12.25
C ILE A 305 -2.07 20.71 12.30
N CYS A 306 -1.58 19.57 11.77
CA CYS A 306 -0.14 19.29 11.68
C CYS A 306 0.62 20.40 10.95
N GLY A 307 0.07 20.90 9.82
CA GLY A 307 0.68 22.00 9.07
C GLY A 307 0.71 23.35 9.80
N MET A 308 -0.17 23.55 10.79
CA MET A 308 -0.25 24.79 11.59
C MET A 308 0.65 24.78 12.83
N LEU A 309 1.28 23.64 13.14
CA LEU A 309 2.07 23.49 14.37
C LEU A 309 3.35 24.35 14.31
N PRO A 310 3.71 25.04 15.41
CA PRO A 310 4.98 25.72 15.54
C PRO A 310 6.14 24.72 15.68
N GLY A 311 7.38 25.16 15.50
CA GLY A 311 8.57 24.30 15.55
C GLY A 311 8.78 23.49 16.84
N ASN A 312 8.23 23.96 17.96
CA ASN A 312 8.22 23.21 19.23
C ASN A 312 7.04 22.22 19.37
N GLY A 313 6.19 22.08 18.33
CA GLY A 313 4.97 21.29 18.35
C GLY A 313 5.15 19.79 18.05
N TYR A 314 6.37 19.26 18.04
CA TYR A 314 6.63 17.86 17.67
C TYR A 314 5.79 16.83 18.43
N VAL A 315 5.57 17.02 19.75
CA VAL A 315 4.75 16.10 20.55
C VAL A 315 3.30 16.07 20.06
N PHE A 316 2.73 17.23 19.73
CA PHE A 316 1.39 17.31 19.16
C PHE A 316 1.33 16.68 17.77
N PHE A 317 2.37 16.87 16.96
CA PHE A 317 2.50 16.21 15.66
C PHE A 317 2.48 14.68 15.82
N ALA A 318 3.23 14.13 16.79
CA ALA A 318 3.24 12.71 17.09
C ALA A 318 1.88 12.18 17.54
N ILE A 319 1.16 12.92 18.40
CA ILE A 319 -0.20 12.55 18.82
C ILE A 319 -1.17 12.56 17.65
N LEU A 320 -1.12 13.58 16.80
CA LEU A 320 -1.97 13.68 15.60
C LEU A 320 -1.67 12.54 14.61
N THR A 321 -0.40 12.12 14.51
CA THR A 321 -0.01 10.98 13.67
C THR A 321 -0.61 9.67 14.16
N VAL A 322 -0.68 9.45 15.48
CA VAL A 322 -1.42 8.30 16.05
C VAL A 322 -2.90 8.36 15.67
N VAL A 323 -3.52 9.54 15.76
CA VAL A 323 -4.94 9.74 15.36
C VAL A 323 -5.13 9.45 13.88
N GLN A 324 -4.21 9.93 13.00
CA GLN A 324 -4.23 9.62 11.57
C GLN A 324 -4.16 8.11 11.32
N GLY A 325 -3.22 7.41 11.96
CA GLY A 325 -3.11 5.96 11.88
C GLY A 325 -4.39 5.25 12.35
N LEU A 326 -4.92 5.65 13.51
CA LEU A 326 -6.11 5.05 14.11
C LEU A 326 -7.34 5.15 13.19
N ILE A 327 -7.49 6.24 12.45
CA ILE A 327 -8.65 6.48 11.60
C ILE A 327 -8.61 5.72 10.26
N VAL A 328 -7.45 5.31 9.77
CA VAL A 328 -7.29 4.61 8.47
C VAL A 328 -8.12 3.33 8.37
N PRO A 329 -8.17 2.41 9.36
CA PRO A 329 -9.04 1.24 9.31
C PRO A 329 -10.53 1.56 9.25
N PHE A 330 -10.98 2.67 9.88
CA PHE A 330 -12.36 3.15 9.82
C PHE A 330 -12.75 3.73 8.47
N LEU A 331 -11.77 3.96 7.62
CA LEU A 331 -11.94 4.38 6.24
C LEU A 331 -11.90 3.16 5.31
N SER A 332 -10.81 2.41 5.32
CA SER A 332 -10.56 1.31 4.38
C SER A 332 -11.47 0.11 4.60
N GLY A 333 -11.80 -0.22 5.87
CA GLY A 333 -12.69 -1.33 6.20
C GLY A 333 -14.11 -1.13 5.66
N PRO A 334 -14.81 -0.04 6.02
CA PRO A 334 -16.13 0.28 5.49
C PRO A 334 -16.16 0.47 3.96
N PHE A 335 -15.12 1.05 3.36
CA PHE A 335 -15.00 1.18 1.91
C PHE A 335 -14.95 -0.20 1.23
N THR A 336 -14.09 -1.09 1.69
CA THR A 336 -14.00 -2.47 1.18
C THR A 336 -15.33 -3.20 1.36
N ALA A 337 -15.94 -3.12 2.54
CA ALA A 337 -17.23 -3.74 2.82
C ALA A 337 -18.37 -3.16 1.97
N LEU A 338 -18.32 -1.86 1.64
CA LEU A 338 -19.26 -1.23 0.73
C LEU A 338 -19.15 -1.85 -0.67
N LEU A 339 -17.94 -1.95 -1.22
CA LEU A 339 -17.72 -2.55 -2.54
C LEU A 339 -18.19 -4.01 -2.57
N GLN A 340 -17.85 -4.80 -1.54
CA GLN A 340 -18.25 -6.20 -1.43
C GLN A 340 -19.77 -6.40 -1.35
N THR A 341 -20.52 -5.46 -0.77
CA THR A 341 -21.98 -5.55 -0.67
C THR A 341 -22.69 -5.03 -1.91
N GLN A 342 -22.08 -4.12 -2.66
CA GLN A 342 -22.68 -3.49 -3.85
C GLN A 342 -22.43 -4.27 -5.15
N PHE A 343 -21.37 -5.08 -5.20
CA PHE A 343 -21.02 -5.84 -6.40
C PHE A 343 -21.10 -7.35 -6.15
N LYS A 344 -21.49 -8.09 -7.20
CA LYS A 344 -21.48 -9.56 -7.15
C LYS A 344 -20.05 -10.07 -7.04
N PRO A 345 -19.81 -11.20 -6.31
CA PRO A 345 -18.46 -11.75 -6.08
C PRO A 345 -17.63 -11.93 -7.36
N ILE A 346 -18.26 -12.29 -8.48
CA ILE A 346 -17.61 -12.50 -9.77
C ILE A 346 -16.97 -11.24 -10.37
N TYR A 347 -17.42 -10.05 -9.96
CA TYR A 347 -16.87 -8.76 -10.44
C TYR A 347 -15.90 -8.12 -9.47
N LEU A 348 -15.82 -8.57 -8.22
CA LEU A 348 -15.04 -7.90 -7.16
C LEU A 348 -13.56 -7.80 -7.52
N GLY A 349 -12.95 -8.86 -8.05
CA GLY A 349 -11.54 -8.83 -8.46
C GLY A 349 -11.27 -7.74 -9.50
N ARG A 350 -12.15 -7.61 -10.52
CA ARG A 350 -12.05 -6.59 -11.56
C ARG A 350 -12.28 -5.18 -11.02
N VAL A 351 -13.24 -5.01 -10.11
CA VAL A 351 -13.55 -3.73 -9.46
C VAL A 351 -12.38 -3.25 -8.63
N PHE A 352 -11.81 -4.11 -7.78
CA PHE A 352 -10.66 -3.77 -6.95
C PHE A 352 -9.40 -3.48 -7.79
N SER A 353 -9.09 -4.33 -8.78
CA SER A 353 -7.90 -4.12 -9.61
C SER A 353 -7.98 -2.83 -10.44
N LEU A 354 -9.15 -2.51 -10.99
CA LEU A 354 -9.38 -1.25 -11.70
C LEU A 354 -9.24 -0.05 -10.76
N PHE A 355 -9.83 -0.13 -9.56
CA PHE A 355 -9.72 0.92 -8.57
C PHE A 355 -8.28 1.16 -8.15
N ASP A 356 -7.54 0.10 -7.77
CA ASP A 356 -6.14 0.17 -7.36
C ASP A 356 -5.26 0.79 -8.47
N SER A 357 -5.47 0.41 -9.73
CA SER A 357 -4.71 0.96 -10.86
C SER A 357 -5.06 2.42 -11.13
N ILE A 358 -6.36 2.77 -11.16
CA ILE A 358 -6.80 4.13 -11.48
C ILE A 358 -6.41 5.12 -10.37
N SER A 359 -6.43 4.72 -9.09
CA SER A 359 -6.12 5.60 -7.96
C SER A 359 -4.65 6.00 -7.87
N LEU A 360 -3.74 5.22 -8.47
CA LEU A 360 -2.32 5.56 -8.49
C LEU A 360 -1.98 6.76 -9.40
N PHE A 361 -2.69 6.95 -10.53
CA PHE A 361 -2.39 8.04 -11.45
C PHE A 361 -2.57 9.43 -10.85
N PRO A 362 -3.72 9.78 -10.23
CA PRO A 362 -3.88 11.06 -9.55
C PRO A 362 -2.86 11.26 -8.43
N SER A 363 -2.49 10.20 -7.72
CA SER A 363 -1.48 10.26 -6.65
C SER A 363 -0.10 10.69 -7.19
N ILE A 364 0.29 10.15 -8.35
CA ILE A 364 1.53 10.54 -9.04
C ILE A 364 1.45 12.00 -9.49
N ILE A 365 0.30 12.45 -10.01
CA ILE A 365 0.08 13.86 -10.37
C ILE A 365 0.18 14.75 -9.13
N GLY A 366 -0.39 14.32 -7.99
CA GLY A 366 -0.25 15.01 -6.72
C GLY A 366 1.21 15.17 -6.29
N LEU A 367 2.02 14.11 -6.40
CA LEU A 367 3.45 14.17 -6.12
C LEU A 367 4.20 15.11 -7.09
N LEU A 368 3.87 15.09 -8.39
CA LEU A 368 4.44 16.01 -9.38
C LEU A 368 4.12 17.45 -9.05
N VAL A 369 2.86 17.78 -8.77
CA VAL A 369 2.47 19.15 -8.36
C VAL A 369 3.25 19.56 -7.12
N THR A 370 3.34 18.67 -6.14
CA THR A 370 4.07 18.95 -4.89
C THR A 370 5.54 19.19 -5.13
N SER A 371 6.21 18.47 -6.04
CA SER A 371 7.63 18.68 -6.35
C SER A 371 7.94 20.09 -6.84
N PHE A 372 7.01 20.72 -7.56
CA PHE A 372 7.19 22.08 -8.08
C PHE A 372 6.79 23.20 -7.11
N VAL A 373 5.85 22.90 -6.18
CA VAL A 373 5.29 23.95 -5.31
C VAL A 373 5.80 23.88 -3.87
N ALA A 374 6.46 22.81 -3.45
CA ALA A 374 6.85 22.60 -2.07
C ALA A 374 7.85 23.65 -1.58
N ASP A 375 8.83 24.03 -2.41
CA ASP A 375 9.85 25.00 -2.07
C ASP A 375 9.28 26.43 -1.98
N SER A 376 8.26 26.75 -2.79
CA SER A 376 7.64 28.08 -2.82
C SER A 376 6.57 28.25 -1.75
N LEU A 377 5.77 27.23 -1.48
CA LEU A 377 4.67 27.27 -0.50
C LEU A 377 5.14 26.93 0.91
N GLY A 378 6.18 26.12 1.03
CA GLY A 378 6.59 25.51 2.29
C GLY A 378 5.76 24.30 2.69
N ILE A 379 6.41 23.34 3.36
CA ILE A 379 5.82 22.03 3.69
C ILE A 379 4.57 22.17 4.56
N GLY A 380 4.59 23.04 5.58
CA GLY A 380 3.45 23.26 6.48
C GLY A 380 2.19 23.71 5.72
N ASN A 381 2.33 24.65 4.78
CA ASN A 381 1.19 25.12 3.99
C ASN A 381 0.60 24.03 3.09
N ILE A 382 1.43 23.11 2.55
CA ILE A 382 0.94 21.96 1.78
C ILE A 382 0.05 21.06 2.66
N PHE A 383 0.49 20.77 3.90
CA PHE A 383 -0.33 20.01 4.85
C PHE A 383 -1.67 20.70 5.13
N ILE A 384 -1.67 22.03 5.31
CA ILE A 384 -2.88 22.83 5.54
C ILE A 384 -3.83 22.73 4.34
N TYR A 385 -3.35 23.03 3.14
CA TYR A 385 -4.19 23.05 1.94
C TYR A 385 -4.73 21.68 1.57
N CYS A 386 -3.89 20.64 1.60
CA CYS A 386 -4.31 19.27 1.34
C CYS A 386 -5.29 18.78 2.43
N GLY A 387 -5.03 19.09 3.70
CA GLY A 387 -5.92 18.73 4.80
C GLY A 387 -7.32 19.33 4.64
N PHE A 388 -7.42 20.63 4.34
CA PHE A 388 -8.71 21.26 4.07
C PHE A 388 -9.36 20.75 2.77
N ALA A 389 -8.59 20.45 1.73
CA ALA A 389 -9.12 19.86 0.51
C ALA A 389 -9.74 18.48 0.76
N ILE A 390 -9.14 17.66 1.62
CA ILE A 390 -9.70 16.36 2.04
C ILE A 390 -11.03 16.57 2.78
N VAL A 391 -11.08 17.51 3.75
CA VAL A 391 -12.32 17.82 4.47
C VAL A 391 -13.41 18.29 3.51
N LEU A 392 -13.09 19.21 2.61
CA LEU A 392 -14.03 19.71 1.60
C LEU A 392 -14.55 18.57 0.72
N THR A 393 -13.66 17.70 0.26
CA THR A 393 -14.02 16.55 -0.56
C THR A 393 -14.96 15.60 0.19
N ALA A 394 -14.74 15.35 1.48
CA ALA A 394 -15.62 14.56 2.33
C ALA A 394 -17.02 15.19 2.47
N ILE A 395 -17.09 16.51 2.63
CA ILE A 395 -18.37 17.25 2.70
C ILE A 395 -19.11 17.16 1.35
N LEU A 396 -18.39 17.41 0.25
CA LEU A 396 -18.98 17.33 -1.10
C LEU A 396 -19.51 15.94 -1.41
N MET A 397 -18.80 14.88 -1.00
CA MET A 397 -19.27 13.50 -1.13
C MET A 397 -20.64 13.30 -0.46
N MET A 398 -20.83 13.87 0.75
CA MET A 398 -22.09 13.76 1.48
C MET A 398 -23.22 14.62 0.88
N CYS A 399 -22.90 15.64 0.09
CA CYS A 399 -23.89 16.44 -0.65
C CYS A 399 -24.47 15.69 -1.87
N ILE A 400 -23.82 14.62 -2.35
CA ILE A 400 -24.26 13.84 -3.52
C ILE A 400 -25.44 12.94 -3.13
N PRO A 401 -26.66 13.13 -3.69
CA PRO A 401 -27.85 12.37 -3.29
C PRO A 401 -27.70 10.86 -3.54
N SER A 402 -27.04 10.44 -4.64
CA SER A 402 -26.81 9.03 -4.97
C SER A 402 -25.91 8.33 -3.94
N VAL A 403 -24.92 9.01 -3.38
CA VAL A 403 -24.07 8.51 -2.29
C VAL A 403 -24.86 8.39 -0.99
N ARG A 404 -25.57 9.44 -0.62
CA ARG A 404 -26.35 9.47 0.63
C ARG A 404 -27.45 8.41 0.70
N ASN A 405 -28.01 8.03 -0.44
CA ASN A 405 -29.10 7.05 -0.50
C ASN A 405 -28.64 5.61 -0.71
N LEU A 406 -27.34 5.38 -0.97
CA LEU A 406 -26.76 4.09 -1.34
C LEU A 406 -27.14 2.96 -0.36
N GLU A 407 -27.05 3.20 0.96
CA GLU A 407 -27.37 2.22 1.98
C GLU A 407 -28.86 2.23 2.39
N LYS A 408 -29.61 3.30 2.08
CA LYS A 408 -31.06 3.33 2.35
C LYS A 408 -31.83 2.35 1.47
N GLU A 409 -31.39 2.14 0.24
CA GLU A 409 -31.98 1.16 -0.69
C GLU A 409 -31.68 -0.28 -0.24
N GLU A 410 -30.51 -0.51 0.36
CA GLU A 410 -30.14 -1.83 0.91
C GLU A 410 -31.00 -2.22 2.11
N ILE A 411 -31.27 -1.25 2.99
CA ILE A 411 -32.14 -1.44 4.16
C ILE A 411 -33.61 -1.66 3.72
N ARG A 412 -34.05 -1.00 2.66
CA ARG A 412 -35.39 -1.21 2.07
C ARG A 412 -35.57 -2.57 1.42
N LYS A 413 -34.53 -3.13 0.81
CA LYS A 413 -34.57 -4.46 0.16
C LYS A 413 -34.47 -5.61 1.16
N LYS A 414 -34.04 -5.36 2.41
CA LYS A 414 -33.95 -6.36 3.48
C LYS A 414 -35.15 -6.36 4.43
N LYS A 415 -36.03 -5.39 4.31
CA LYS A 415 -37.37 -5.35 4.93
C LYS A 415 -38.43 -5.84 3.93
#